data_ddbcd339eddc9c3f1e796abeca7d6a51
#
_entry.id   ddbcd339eddc9c3f1e796abeca7d6a51
#
_cell.length_a   1.000
_cell.length_b   1.000
_cell.length_c   1.000
_cell.angle_alpha   90.00
_cell.angle_beta   90.00
_cell.angle_gamma   90.00
#
_symmetry.space_group_name_H-M   'P 1'
#
loop_
_entity.id
_entity.type
_entity.pdbx_description
1 polymer ?
#
loop_
_entity_poly.entity_id
_entity_poly.type
_entity_poly.pdbx_seq_one_letter_code
_entity_poly.pdbx_strand_id
1 'polypeptide(L)'
;KDGHEQTFSINHLGHFLLTHLALPLLKNGNGGKVINVSSEAYKAANVDKKDLELKDNFGSFKAYANVKLFNILFTKSLAEKYGNENISAYALHPGVVNTNFGGQSNGIFKFLLLLAKPFMISPKKGAETGIFLATTEQAPNNNGGYFKNSKPKKTNSTASSKSLRDLLWEYSIDAIQPYLTENPSN
;
A
#
# COMPACT_ATOMS: atom_id res chain seq x y z
N LYS A 1 13.60 15.22 -4.42
CA LYS A 1 14.94 15.46 -3.86
C LYS A 1 15.79 14.21 -3.89
N ASP A 2 15.19 13.06 -3.60
CA ASP A 2 15.88 11.79 -3.36
C ASP A 2 15.99 10.90 -4.60
N GLY A 3 15.68 11.42 -5.79
CA GLY A 3 15.78 10.70 -7.07
C GLY A 3 14.64 9.73 -7.37
N HIS A 4 13.60 9.67 -6.52
CA HIS A 4 12.43 8.84 -6.69
C HIS A 4 11.22 9.60 -7.24
N GLU A 5 10.35 8.92 -8.01
CA GLU A 5 9.09 9.51 -8.43
C GLU A 5 8.20 9.77 -7.18
N GLN A 6 7.54 10.92 -7.16
CA GLN A 6 6.87 11.42 -5.96
C GLN A 6 5.74 10.50 -5.47
N THR A 7 4.93 9.96 -6.39
CA THR A 7 3.81 9.07 -6.02
C THR A 7 4.33 7.76 -5.45
N PHE A 8 5.37 7.19 -6.07
CA PHE A 8 6.05 6.00 -5.60
C PHE A 8 6.71 6.24 -4.24
N SER A 9 7.46 7.33 -4.11
CA SER A 9 8.15 7.68 -2.86
C SER A 9 7.17 7.82 -1.69
N ILE A 10 6.11 8.63 -1.85
CA ILE A 10 5.18 8.92 -0.75
C ILE A 10 4.27 7.73 -0.43
N ASN A 11 3.72 7.06 -1.46
CA ASN A 11 2.67 6.05 -1.25
C ASN A 11 3.21 4.63 -1.12
N HIS A 12 4.49 4.39 -1.40
CA HIS A 12 5.11 3.07 -1.27
C HIS A 12 6.39 3.11 -0.42
N LEU A 13 7.46 3.78 -0.87
CA LEU A 13 8.75 3.75 -0.16
C LEU A 13 8.67 4.29 1.26
N GLY A 14 7.92 5.38 1.49
CA GLY A 14 7.72 5.93 2.84
C GLY A 14 7.04 4.94 3.78
N HIS A 15 6.02 4.24 3.30
CA HIS A 15 5.35 3.17 4.08
C HIS A 15 6.26 1.96 4.28
N PHE A 16 7.04 1.60 3.27
CA PHE A 16 8.00 0.52 3.33
C PHE A 16 9.09 0.80 4.36
N LEU A 17 9.73 1.97 4.30
CA LEU A 17 10.76 2.39 5.23
C LEU A 17 10.23 2.47 6.67
N LEU A 18 9.08 3.13 6.88
CA LEU A 18 8.47 3.23 8.21
C LEU A 18 8.19 1.84 8.80
N THR A 19 7.63 0.94 8.00
CA THR A 19 7.37 -0.43 8.46
C THR A 19 8.67 -1.17 8.77
N HIS A 20 9.68 -1.03 7.91
CA HIS A 20 11.00 -1.67 8.10
C HIS A 20 11.66 -1.23 9.41
N LEU A 21 11.66 0.07 9.69
CA LEU A 21 12.19 0.63 10.94
C LEU A 21 11.37 0.21 12.18
N ALA A 22 10.05 0.00 12.02
CA ALA A 22 9.18 -0.43 13.10
C ALA A 22 9.19 -1.95 13.35
N LEU A 23 9.78 -2.77 12.45
CA LEU A 23 9.77 -4.24 12.58
C LEU A 23 10.28 -4.74 13.95
N PRO A 24 11.39 -4.24 14.52
CA PRO A 24 11.84 -4.71 15.84
C PRO A 24 10.79 -4.48 16.92
N LEU A 25 10.10 -3.34 16.91
CA LEU A 25 9.05 -3.02 17.87
C LEU A 25 7.81 -3.90 17.65
N LEU A 26 7.42 -4.14 16.39
CA LEU A 26 6.30 -4.99 16.05
C LEU A 26 6.53 -6.45 16.45
N LYS A 27 7.75 -6.96 16.29
CA LYS A 27 8.15 -8.32 16.70
C LYS A 27 8.14 -8.52 18.22
N ASN A 28 8.59 -7.50 18.96
CA ASN A 28 8.67 -7.52 20.41
C ASN A 28 7.31 -7.26 21.09
N GLY A 29 6.31 -6.82 20.32
CA GLY A 29 4.95 -6.60 20.81
C GLY A 29 4.15 -7.89 20.93
N ASN A 30 2.97 -7.78 21.53
CA ASN A 30 2.03 -8.89 21.69
C ASN A 30 1.16 -9.09 20.44
N GLY A 31 1.77 -9.19 19.26
CA GLY A 31 1.13 -9.29 17.94
C GLY A 31 1.11 -7.95 17.20
N GLY A 32 2.09 -7.76 16.29
CA GLY A 32 2.15 -6.57 15.44
C GLY A 32 1.16 -6.65 14.27
N LYS A 33 0.48 -5.52 13.96
CA LYS A 33 -0.38 -5.42 12.77
C LYS A 33 0.08 -4.28 11.86
N VAL A 34 0.25 -4.58 10.58
CA VAL A 34 0.52 -3.61 9.52
C VAL A 34 -0.70 -3.54 8.60
N ILE A 35 -1.31 -2.35 8.48
CA ILE A 35 -2.52 -2.16 7.69
C ILE A 35 -2.22 -1.13 6.60
N ASN A 36 -2.12 -1.60 5.36
CA ASN A 36 -1.81 -0.78 4.21
C ASN A 36 -3.08 -0.33 3.48
N VAL A 37 -3.23 0.99 3.31
CA VAL A 37 -4.35 1.54 2.54
C VAL A 37 -4.04 1.46 1.05
N SER A 38 -4.73 0.52 0.39
CA SER A 38 -4.75 0.34 -1.06
C SER A 38 -6.01 1.00 -1.67
N SER A 39 -6.36 0.62 -2.88
CA SER A 39 -7.56 1.09 -3.59
C SER A 39 -7.98 0.08 -4.64
N GLU A 40 -9.25 0.06 -5.01
CA GLU A 40 -9.74 -0.69 -6.19
C GLU A 40 -9.05 -0.24 -7.51
N ALA A 41 -8.44 0.96 -7.52
CA ALA A 41 -7.61 1.43 -8.63
C ALA A 41 -6.45 0.47 -8.97
N TYR A 42 -6.00 -0.38 -8.03
CA TYR A 42 -4.96 -1.38 -8.28
C TYR A 42 -5.29 -2.31 -9.46
N LYS A 43 -6.57 -2.49 -9.78
CA LYS A 43 -7.01 -3.33 -10.91
C LYS A 43 -6.63 -2.76 -12.27
N ALA A 44 -6.44 -1.44 -12.35
CA ALA A 44 -5.97 -0.73 -13.54
C ALA A 44 -4.45 -0.57 -13.58
N ALA A 45 -3.73 -1.18 -12.63
CA ALA A 45 -2.27 -1.13 -12.62
C ALA A 45 -1.69 -1.79 -13.87
N ASN A 46 -0.70 -1.12 -14.46
CA ASN A 46 0.08 -1.61 -15.59
C ASN A 46 1.57 -1.37 -15.29
N VAL A 47 2.20 -2.38 -14.71
CA VAL A 47 3.56 -2.27 -14.19
C VAL A 47 4.56 -2.65 -15.25
N ASP A 48 5.47 -1.74 -15.54
CA ASP A 48 6.72 -2.08 -16.21
C ASP A 48 7.74 -2.56 -15.17
N LYS A 49 8.20 -3.80 -15.31
CA LYS A 49 9.18 -4.39 -14.38
C LYS A 49 10.57 -3.74 -14.49
N LYS A 50 10.84 -3.03 -15.58
CA LYS A 50 12.11 -2.32 -15.81
C LYS A 50 12.05 -0.88 -15.28
N ASP A 51 10.83 -0.35 -15.08
CA ASP A 51 10.58 1.02 -14.61
C ASP A 51 9.41 1.04 -13.62
N LEU A 52 9.65 0.56 -12.40
CA LEU A 52 8.64 0.50 -11.34
C LEU A 52 8.12 1.89 -10.94
N GLU A 53 8.95 2.90 -11.09
CA GLU A 53 8.66 4.29 -10.73
C GLU A 53 8.01 5.10 -11.86
N LEU A 54 7.91 4.55 -13.07
CA LEU A 54 7.41 5.25 -14.27
C LEU A 54 8.21 6.53 -14.61
N LYS A 55 9.56 6.47 -14.49
CA LYS A 55 10.44 7.60 -14.80
C LYS A 55 10.37 7.98 -16.28
N ASP A 56 10.23 6.97 -17.17
CA ASP A 56 10.20 7.18 -18.62
C ASP A 56 8.80 7.45 -19.17
N ASN A 57 7.76 6.82 -18.60
CA ASN A 57 6.38 6.88 -19.08
C ASN A 57 5.40 7.26 -17.95
N PHE A 58 5.63 8.43 -17.36
CA PHE A 58 4.79 8.92 -16.28
C PHE A 58 3.34 9.19 -16.73
N GLY A 59 2.42 8.80 -15.88
CA GLY A 59 1.01 9.15 -15.96
C GLY A 59 0.41 9.11 -14.55
N SER A 60 -0.15 10.20 -14.08
CA SER A 60 -0.59 10.35 -12.68
C SER A 60 -1.55 9.27 -12.22
N PHE A 61 -2.52 8.86 -13.05
CA PHE A 61 -3.41 7.76 -12.71
C PHE A 61 -2.71 6.40 -12.77
N LYS A 62 -1.81 6.19 -13.73
CA LYS A 62 -1.00 4.96 -13.84
C LYS A 62 -0.09 4.80 -12.62
N ALA A 63 0.60 5.87 -12.21
CA ALA A 63 1.43 5.90 -11.02
C ALA A 63 0.60 5.57 -9.77
N TYR A 64 -0.55 6.21 -9.61
CA TYR A 64 -1.47 5.93 -8.49
C TYR A 64 -1.96 4.48 -8.49
N ALA A 65 -2.40 3.95 -9.63
CA ALA A 65 -2.87 2.56 -9.73
C ALA A 65 -1.75 1.56 -9.39
N ASN A 66 -0.52 1.81 -9.88
CA ASN A 66 0.64 0.98 -9.60
C ASN A 66 0.99 0.99 -8.12
N VAL A 67 1.07 2.14 -7.46
CA VAL A 67 1.39 2.16 -6.02
C VAL A 67 0.30 1.53 -5.17
N LYS A 68 -0.97 1.57 -5.59
CA LYS A 68 -2.04 0.85 -4.87
C LYS A 68 -1.94 -0.67 -5.05
N LEU A 69 -1.44 -1.15 -6.19
CA LEU A 69 -1.02 -2.54 -6.37
C LEU A 69 0.18 -2.88 -5.47
N PHE A 70 1.19 -2.01 -5.45
CA PHE A 70 2.41 -2.21 -4.65
C PHE A 70 2.10 -2.34 -3.15
N ASN A 71 1.13 -1.59 -2.64
CA ASN A 71 0.69 -1.74 -1.25
C ASN A 71 0.07 -3.12 -0.96
N ILE A 72 -0.61 -3.75 -1.94
CA ILE A 72 -1.08 -5.14 -1.80
C ILE A 72 0.09 -6.12 -1.85
N LEU A 73 1.02 -5.96 -2.79
CA LEU A 73 2.18 -6.83 -2.92
C LEU A 73 3.07 -6.74 -1.67
N PHE A 74 3.31 -5.54 -1.15
CA PHE A 74 4.04 -5.29 0.08
C PHE A 74 3.38 -6.00 1.28
N THR A 75 2.06 -5.88 1.42
CA THR A 75 1.28 -6.58 2.45
C THR A 75 1.50 -8.09 2.40
N LYS A 76 1.46 -8.68 1.22
CA LYS A 76 1.70 -10.12 1.03
C LYS A 76 3.14 -10.53 1.35
N SER A 77 4.13 -9.66 1.01
CA SER A 77 5.53 -9.89 1.38
C SER A 77 5.72 -9.88 2.89
N LEU A 78 5.12 -8.93 3.59
CA LEU A 78 5.18 -8.87 5.06
C LEU A 78 4.60 -10.13 5.69
N ALA A 79 3.44 -10.57 5.23
CA ALA A 79 2.79 -11.78 5.75
C ALA A 79 3.63 -13.04 5.51
N GLU A 80 4.26 -13.18 4.34
CA GLU A 80 5.12 -14.31 4.00
C GLU A 80 6.42 -14.30 4.82
N LYS A 81 7.05 -13.13 4.94
CA LYS A 81 8.37 -13.00 5.58
C LYS A 81 8.30 -13.01 7.11
N TYR A 82 7.27 -12.42 7.69
CA TYR A 82 7.19 -12.13 9.13
C TYR A 82 5.96 -12.72 9.82
N GLY A 83 5.11 -13.48 9.12
CA GLY A 83 3.93 -14.10 9.72
C GLY A 83 4.24 -15.04 10.88
N ASN A 84 5.37 -15.75 10.82
CA ASN A 84 5.85 -16.62 11.88
C ASN A 84 6.51 -15.85 13.07
N GLU A 85 6.70 -14.54 12.91
CA GLU A 85 7.26 -13.65 13.92
C GLU A 85 6.18 -12.80 14.60
N ASN A 86 4.96 -13.32 14.66
CA ASN A 86 3.80 -12.69 15.29
C ASN A 86 3.38 -11.35 14.63
N ILE A 87 3.68 -11.16 13.33
CA ILE A 87 3.26 -9.99 12.56
C ILE A 87 2.18 -10.39 11.57
N SER A 88 1.07 -9.65 11.62
CA SER A 88 -0.01 -9.74 10.65
C SER A 88 -0.04 -8.52 9.74
N ALA A 89 -0.20 -8.72 8.43
CA ALA A 89 -0.26 -7.65 7.46
C ALA A 89 -1.55 -7.73 6.64
N TYR A 90 -2.19 -6.60 6.42
CA TYR A 90 -3.44 -6.50 5.67
C TYR A 90 -3.42 -5.31 4.73
N ALA A 91 -4.03 -5.46 3.56
CA ALA A 91 -4.32 -4.33 2.67
C ALA A 91 -5.82 -4.09 2.63
N LEU A 92 -6.25 -2.85 2.46
CA LEU A 92 -7.67 -2.51 2.37
C LEU A 92 -7.98 -1.49 1.28
N HIS A 93 -9.22 -1.51 0.81
CA HIS A 93 -9.84 -0.40 0.07
C HIS A 93 -10.84 0.31 1.00
N PRO A 94 -10.66 1.61 1.25
CA PRO A 94 -11.54 2.35 2.16
C PRO A 94 -12.89 2.72 1.55
N GLY A 95 -13.08 2.53 0.24
CA GLY A 95 -14.16 3.15 -0.54
C GLY A 95 -13.71 4.44 -1.22
N VAL A 96 -14.62 5.11 -1.91
CA VAL A 96 -14.41 6.46 -2.44
C VAL A 96 -14.81 7.45 -1.35
N VAL A 97 -13.84 7.89 -0.56
CA VAL A 97 -14.09 8.73 0.62
C VAL A 97 -14.15 10.20 0.19
N ASN A 98 -15.16 10.93 0.69
CA ASN A 98 -15.27 12.37 0.49
C ASN A 98 -14.22 13.10 1.35
N THR A 99 -13.06 13.32 0.77
CA THR A 99 -11.93 14.06 1.35
C THR A 99 -11.42 15.06 0.33
N ASN A 100 -10.52 15.95 0.73
CA ASN A 100 -9.83 16.88 -0.18
C ASN A 100 -8.80 16.18 -1.10
N PHE A 101 -8.83 14.82 -1.16
CA PHE A 101 -7.94 14.05 -2.01
C PHE A 101 -8.19 14.38 -3.50
N GLY A 102 -7.12 14.72 -4.20
CA GLY A 102 -7.19 15.04 -5.62
C GLY A 102 -7.65 16.48 -5.94
N GLY A 103 -7.85 17.34 -4.94
CA GLY A 103 -8.23 18.74 -5.17
C GLY A 103 -7.23 19.53 -6.03
N GLN A 104 -5.96 19.14 -6.03
CA GLN A 104 -4.90 19.68 -6.89
C GLN A 104 -4.61 18.84 -8.13
N SER A 105 -5.35 17.76 -8.36
CA SER A 105 -5.18 16.90 -9.54
C SER A 105 -5.71 17.58 -10.77
N ASN A 106 -5.01 17.40 -11.90
CA ASN A 106 -5.41 17.92 -13.21
C ASN A 106 -5.79 16.78 -14.16
N GLY A 107 -6.45 17.11 -15.27
CA GLY A 107 -6.74 16.19 -16.35
C GLY A 107 -7.75 15.10 -16.00
N ILE A 108 -7.54 13.92 -16.57
CA ILE A 108 -8.49 12.79 -16.51
C ILE A 108 -8.74 12.28 -15.10
N PHE A 109 -7.75 12.35 -14.22
CA PHE A 109 -7.89 11.91 -12.83
C PHE A 109 -8.88 12.78 -12.05
N LYS A 110 -8.85 14.11 -12.26
CA LYS A 110 -9.84 15.04 -11.71
C LYS A 110 -11.26 14.73 -12.23
N PHE A 111 -11.38 14.44 -13.51
CA PHE A 111 -12.66 14.07 -14.12
C PHE A 111 -13.22 12.77 -13.54
N LEU A 112 -12.37 11.73 -13.35
CA LEU A 112 -12.77 10.48 -12.71
C LEU A 112 -13.23 10.68 -11.26
N LEU A 113 -12.55 11.54 -10.50
CA LEU A 113 -12.97 11.90 -9.14
C LEU A 113 -14.31 12.65 -9.14
N LEU A 114 -14.55 13.52 -10.12
CA LEU A 114 -15.84 14.24 -10.25
C LEU A 114 -16.98 13.26 -10.53
N LEU A 115 -16.79 12.28 -11.40
CA LEU A 115 -17.78 11.23 -11.67
C LEU A 115 -18.02 10.31 -10.46
N ALA A 116 -17.04 10.16 -9.59
CA ALA A 116 -17.16 9.37 -8.37
C ALA A 116 -17.91 10.09 -7.24
N LYS A 117 -18.13 11.41 -7.32
CA LYS A 117 -18.79 12.22 -6.26
C LYS A 117 -20.11 11.63 -5.73
N PRO A 118 -21.07 11.18 -6.57
CA PRO A 118 -22.32 10.63 -6.06
C PRO A 118 -22.17 9.32 -5.29
N PHE A 119 -21.02 8.64 -5.41
CA PHE A 119 -20.70 7.39 -4.72
C PHE A 119 -19.75 7.59 -3.54
N MET A 120 -19.44 8.83 -3.19
CA MET A 120 -18.54 9.12 -2.07
C MET A 120 -19.19 8.81 -0.74
N ILE A 121 -18.42 8.16 0.11
CA ILE A 121 -18.82 7.84 1.49
C ILE A 121 -18.18 8.82 2.48
N SER A 122 -18.74 8.92 3.68
CA SER A 122 -18.17 9.75 4.74
C SER A 122 -16.79 9.22 5.19
N PRO A 123 -15.91 10.09 5.74
CA PRO A 123 -14.63 9.65 6.33
C PRO A 123 -14.81 8.57 7.41
N LYS A 124 -15.85 8.69 8.24
CA LYS A 124 -16.21 7.68 9.26
C LYS A 124 -16.46 6.31 8.61
N LYS A 125 -17.24 6.26 7.55
CA LYS A 125 -17.52 5.01 6.80
C LYS A 125 -16.26 4.46 6.14
N GLY A 126 -15.39 5.32 5.61
CA GLY A 126 -14.11 4.94 5.02
C GLY A 126 -13.14 4.31 6.01
N ALA A 127 -13.19 4.73 7.28
CA ALA A 127 -12.34 4.20 8.34
C ALA A 127 -12.76 2.81 8.84
N GLU A 128 -14.02 2.38 8.65
CA GLU A 128 -14.57 1.15 9.25
C GLU A 128 -13.73 -0.10 8.97
N THR A 129 -13.25 -0.28 7.73
CA THR A 129 -12.43 -1.47 7.39
C THR A 129 -11.08 -1.43 8.08
N GLY A 130 -10.47 -0.25 8.20
CA GLY A 130 -9.21 -0.08 8.92
C GLY A 130 -9.36 -0.37 10.42
N ILE A 131 -10.41 0.18 11.03
CA ILE A 131 -10.74 -0.06 12.44
C ILE A 131 -10.99 -1.56 12.67
N PHE A 132 -11.83 -2.18 11.82
CA PHE A 132 -12.08 -3.62 11.89
C PHE A 132 -10.78 -4.42 11.89
N LEU A 133 -9.87 -4.17 10.96
CA LEU A 133 -8.60 -4.89 10.88
C LEU A 133 -7.68 -4.63 12.09
N ALA A 134 -7.71 -3.41 12.62
CA ALA A 134 -6.89 -3.04 13.78
C ALA A 134 -7.37 -3.72 15.07
N THR A 135 -8.69 -3.88 15.24
CA THR A 135 -9.29 -4.28 16.52
C THR A 135 -9.74 -5.74 16.57
N THR A 136 -9.91 -6.44 15.44
CA THR A 136 -10.41 -7.82 15.42
C THR A 136 -9.30 -8.86 15.53
N GLU A 137 -9.49 -9.83 16.40
CA GLU A 137 -8.58 -10.98 16.55
C GLU A 137 -8.72 -12.01 15.40
N GLN A 138 -9.87 -12.07 14.75
CA GLN A 138 -10.15 -13.05 13.67
C GLN A 138 -9.44 -12.75 12.36
N ALA A 139 -8.88 -11.56 12.18
CA ALA A 139 -8.13 -11.19 10.98
C ALA A 139 -6.85 -12.04 10.74
N PRO A 140 -6.18 -12.61 11.75
CA PRO A 140 -4.97 -13.43 11.52
C PRO A 140 -5.13 -14.57 10.51
N ASN A 141 -6.31 -15.16 10.41
CA ASN A 141 -6.57 -16.25 9.46
C ASN A 141 -6.49 -15.84 7.99
N ASN A 142 -6.44 -14.53 7.72
CA ASN A 142 -6.30 -13.95 6.37
C ASN A 142 -5.03 -13.11 6.25
N ASN A 143 -3.95 -13.47 6.95
CA ASN A 143 -2.69 -12.75 6.88
C ASN A 143 -2.22 -12.60 5.42
N GLY A 144 -1.82 -11.40 5.01
CA GLY A 144 -1.55 -11.04 3.61
C GLY A 144 -2.82 -10.72 2.79
N GLY A 145 -4.01 -10.71 3.42
CA GLY A 145 -5.30 -10.52 2.77
C GLY A 145 -5.58 -9.09 2.34
N TYR A 146 -6.47 -8.97 1.32
CA TYR A 146 -7.03 -7.70 0.87
C TYR A 146 -8.49 -7.60 1.29
N PHE A 147 -8.89 -6.45 1.87
CA PHE A 147 -10.20 -6.25 2.48
C PHE A 147 -10.95 -5.07 1.86
N LYS A 148 -12.29 -5.23 1.79
CA LYS A 148 -13.23 -4.18 1.39
C LYS A 148 -14.52 -4.36 2.17
N ASN A 149 -15.05 -3.29 2.76
CA ASN A 149 -16.25 -3.33 3.60
C ASN A 149 -16.11 -4.38 4.72
N SER A 150 -14.97 -4.39 5.41
CA SER A 150 -14.62 -5.32 6.50
C SER A 150 -14.70 -6.81 6.14
N LYS A 151 -14.65 -7.14 4.85
CA LYS A 151 -14.68 -8.54 4.33
C LYS A 151 -13.47 -8.81 3.45
N PRO A 152 -12.89 -10.03 3.53
CA PRO A 152 -11.81 -10.41 2.63
C PRO A 152 -12.29 -10.46 1.17
N LYS A 153 -11.44 -10.06 0.26
CA LYS A 153 -11.67 -10.04 -1.19
C LYS A 153 -10.52 -10.68 -1.93
N LYS A 154 -10.84 -11.49 -2.93
CA LYS A 154 -9.84 -12.04 -3.86
C LYS A 154 -9.25 -10.91 -4.70
N THR A 155 -7.95 -10.94 -4.87
CA THR A 155 -7.22 -10.05 -5.77
C THR A 155 -7.05 -10.68 -7.16
N ASN A 156 -6.73 -9.86 -8.17
CA ASN A 156 -6.40 -10.37 -9.50
C ASN A 156 -5.02 -11.08 -9.53
N SER A 157 -4.68 -11.70 -10.66
CA SER A 157 -3.42 -12.44 -10.84
C SER A 157 -2.19 -11.56 -10.65
N THR A 158 -2.23 -10.32 -11.12
CA THR A 158 -1.10 -9.36 -10.97
C THR A 158 -0.79 -9.10 -9.50
N ALA A 159 -1.82 -8.85 -8.68
CA ALA A 159 -1.67 -8.66 -7.24
C ALA A 159 -1.32 -9.96 -6.47
N SER A 160 -1.31 -11.11 -7.16
CA SER A 160 -0.89 -12.41 -6.62
C SER A 160 0.42 -12.91 -7.24
N SER A 161 1.05 -12.11 -8.11
CA SER A 161 2.31 -12.46 -8.77
C SER A 161 3.47 -12.46 -7.79
N LYS A 162 4.02 -13.66 -7.50
CA LYS A 162 5.19 -13.78 -6.63
C LYS A 162 6.41 -13.09 -7.24
N SER A 163 6.65 -13.25 -8.54
CA SER A 163 7.81 -12.63 -9.20
C SER A 163 7.79 -11.11 -9.17
N LEU A 164 6.61 -10.48 -9.31
CA LEU A 164 6.48 -9.02 -9.19
C LEU A 164 6.64 -8.57 -7.75
N ARG A 165 6.13 -9.35 -6.81
CA ARG A 165 6.25 -9.08 -5.38
C ARG A 165 7.71 -9.12 -4.91
N ASP A 166 8.46 -10.14 -5.32
CA ASP A 166 9.86 -10.29 -4.96
C ASP A 166 10.71 -9.17 -5.58
N LEU A 167 10.49 -8.86 -6.88
CA LEU A 167 11.14 -7.74 -7.55
C LEU A 167 10.89 -6.41 -6.83
N LEU A 168 9.63 -6.12 -6.47
CA LEU A 168 9.28 -4.90 -5.76
C LEU A 168 9.95 -4.83 -4.38
N TRP A 169 10.00 -5.96 -3.68
CA TRP A 169 10.64 -6.03 -2.38
C TRP A 169 12.13 -5.72 -2.46
N GLU A 170 12.87 -6.37 -3.35
CA GLU A 170 14.30 -6.15 -3.57
C GLU A 170 14.58 -4.70 -3.97
N TYR A 171 13.84 -4.18 -4.94
CA TYR A 171 13.94 -2.78 -5.35
C TYR A 171 13.72 -1.82 -4.18
N SER A 172 12.72 -2.09 -3.34
CA SER A 172 12.40 -1.23 -2.21
C SER A 172 13.46 -1.29 -1.11
N ILE A 173 14.04 -2.46 -0.83
CA ILE A 173 15.17 -2.62 0.10
C ILE A 173 16.36 -1.80 -0.39
N ASP A 174 16.74 -1.91 -1.68
CA ASP A 174 17.84 -1.15 -2.23
C ASP A 174 17.61 0.36 -2.16
N ALA A 175 16.38 0.80 -2.46
CA ALA A 175 16.01 2.21 -2.42
C ALA A 175 16.05 2.83 -1.01
N ILE A 176 15.80 2.05 0.05
CA ILE A 176 15.81 2.55 1.42
C ILE A 176 17.18 2.41 2.12
N GLN A 177 18.15 1.68 1.55
CA GLN A 177 19.46 1.47 2.16
C GLN A 177 20.16 2.74 2.67
N PRO A 178 20.17 3.86 1.94
CA PRO A 178 20.78 5.09 2.42
C PRO A 178 20.20 5.60 3.75
N TYR A 179 18.92 5.33 4.00
CA TYR A 179 18.20 5.81 5.18
C TYR A 179 18.30 4.84 6.38
N LEU A 180 18.81 3.63 6.18
CA LEU A 180 19.03 2.65 7.24
C LEU A 180 20.40 2.81 7.90
N THR A 181 21.37 3.38 7.18
CA THR A 181 22.76 3.57 7.64
C THR A 181 22.98 4.92 8.33
N GLU A 182 22.09 5.88 8.13
CA GLU A 182 22.11 7.11 8.92
C GLU A 182 21.62 6.82 10.33
N ASN A 183 22.54 6.42 11.19
CA ASN A 183 22.30 6.36 12.64
C ASN A 183 21.98 7.79 13.12
N PRO A 184 20.83 8.09 13.71
CA PRO A 184 20.60 9.38 14.35
C PRO A 184 21.28 9.38 15.72
N SER A 185 22.61 9.31 15.69
CA SER A 185 23.44 9.44 16.87
C SER A 185 24.39 10.59 16.61
N ASN A 186 23.85 11.82 16.67
CA ASN A 186 24.57 13.01 17.14
C ASN A 186 23.56 14.13 17.40
#